data_f0ef02036046bc322edb3f1bda2096bc
#
_entry.id   f0ef02036046bc322edb3f1bda2096bc
#
_cell.length_a   1.000
_cell.length_b   1.000
_cell.length_c   1.000
_cell.angle_alpha   90.00
_cell.angle_beta   90.00
_cell.angle_gamma   90.00
#
_symmetry.space_group_name_H-M   'P 1'
#
loop_
_entity.id
_entity.type
_entity.pdbx_description
1 polymer ?
#
loop_
_entity_poly.entity_id
_entity_poly.type
_entity_poly.pdbx_seq_one_letter_code
_entity_poly.pdbx_strand_id
1 'polypeptide(L)'
;DLNHAIKRDPKTNMRSPNSNWDFWTLLPEALHQVTITMSPRGIPYSYRHMHGFGSHTYSFINAENQRIWVKFHLRTLQGIKNLTDQEAEAIVAKDRESHQRDLFESIEKGDYPKWLFQIQLMTEEEADNYRINPFDLTKVWPHKDFPLQDVGVLELNRNPENYFAEVEQAAFNPMNIVDGIGLSPDKMLQGRLFSYGDAQRYRLGVNAEQIPVNKPRCPFHAYHRDGAMRVDGNYGATKGYEPNSYGEWQDSPDMKEPPLKVTGEVYNYNEREYDDDYYSQPGDLFRLMPAEEQQLLFENTARAMGDSELFIKQRHVRNCYKADPAYGTGVAKALGIDLQEALKE
;
A
#
# COMPACT_ATOMS: atom_id res chain seq x y z
N ASP A 1 -9.97 -10.80 5.23
CA ASP A 1 -10.44 -10.70 6.61
C ASP A 1 -10.60 -9.26 7.08
N LEU A 2 -9.63 -8.36 6.85
CA LEU A 2 -9.75 -6.94 7.24
C LEU A 2 -11.06 -6.32 6.74
N ASN A 3 -11.40 -6.51 5.47
CA ASN A 3 -12.65 -5.97 4.90
C ASN A 3 -13.90 -6.47 5.62
N HIS A 4 -13.88 -7.68 6.16
CA HIS A 4 -14.97 -8.20 6.98
C HIS A 4 -14.99 -7.56 8.37
N ALA A 5 -13.84 -7.38 9.01
CA ALA A 5 -13.75 -6.78 10.33
C ALA A 5 -14.23 -5.31 10.37
N ILE A 6 -13.91 -4.52 9.33
CA ILE A 6 -14.29 -3.09 9.24
C ILE A 6 -15.67 -2.84 8.63
N LYS A 7 -16.36 -3.87 8.17
CA LYS A 7 -17.75 -3.79 7.69
C LYS A 7 -18.72 -3.43 8.82
N ARG A 8 -19.98 -3.34 8.45
CA ARG A 8 -21.08 -3.18 9.40
C ARG A 8 -21.30 -4.45 10.20
N ASP A 9 -21.55 -4.32 11.49
CA ASP A 9 -22.01 -5.42 12.34
C ASP A 9 -23.31 -6.00 11.77
N PRO A 10 -23.42 -7.32 11.60
CA PRO A 10 -24.56 -7.95 10.93
C PRO A 10 -25.87 -7.85 11.71
N LYS A 11 -25.83 -7.61 13.02
CA LYS A 11 -27.02 -7.45 13.85
C LYS A 11 -27.53 -6.01 13.85
N THR A 12 -26.62 -5.06 13.99
CA THR A 12 -26.96 -3.65 14.21
C THR A 12 -26.88 -2.79 12.96
N ASN A 13 -26.18 -3.26 11.93
CA ASN A 13 -25.82 -2.51 10.72
C ASN A 13 -25.02 -1.23 11.04
N MET A 14 -24.33 -1.20 12.15
CA MET A 14 -23.43 -0.11 12.55
C MET A 14 -21.97 -0.55 12.45
N ARG A 15 -21.04 0.40 12.36
CA ARG A 15 -19.61 0.11 12.54
C ARG A 15 -19.37 -0.29 13.98
N SER A 16 -18.50 -1.28 14.19
CA SER A 16 -18.14 -1.80 15.51
C SER A 16 -16.65 -1.58 15.79
N PRO A 17 -16.31 -0.72 16.77
CA PRO A 17 -14.93 -0.61 17.22
C PRO A 17 -14.38 -1.94 17.73
N ASN A 18 -15.22 -2.77 18.38
CA ASN A 18 -14.85 -4.10 18.84
C ASN A 18 -14.32 -4.97 17.69
N SER A 19 -15.09 -5.09 16.61
CA SER A 19 -14.69 -5.94 15.48
C SER A 19 -13.37 -5.50 14.86
N ASN A 20 -13.20 -4.18 14.70
CA ASN A 20 -11.98 -3.62 14.13
C ASN A 20 -10.76 -3.82 15.02
N TRP A 21 -10.87 -3.45 16.29
CA TRP A 21 -9.75 -3.53 17.23
C TRP A 21 -9.46 -4.94 17.71
N ASP A 22 -10.47 -5.80 17.83
CA ASP A 22 -10.26 -7.22 18.11
C ASP A 22 -9.41 -7.85 17.00
N PHE A 23 -9.79 -7.64 15.75
CA PHE A 23 -9.03 -8.12 14.60
C PHE A 23 -7.59 -7.60 14.60
N TRP A 24 -7.39 -6.29 14.74
CA TRP A 24 -6.04 -5.71 14.70
C TRP A 24 -5.16 -6.16 15.87
N THR A 25 -5.73 -6.33 17.05
CA THR A 25 -4.95 -6.73 18.23
C THR A 25 -4.61 -8.21 18.29
N LEU A 26 -5.36 -9.04 17.56
CA LEU A 26 -5.07 -10.47 17.38
C LEU A 26 -4.02 -10.72 16.30
N LEU A 27 -3.71 -9.70 15.49
CA LEU A 27 -2.74 -9.75 14.40
C LEU A 27 -1.57 -8.82 14.71
N PRO A 28 -0.53 -9.29 15.42
CA PRO A 28 0.63 -8.45 15.76
C PRO A 28 1.29 -7.79 14.55
N GLU A 29 1.27 -8.44 13.40
CA GLU A 29 1.75 -7.92 12.12
C GLU A 29 1.05 -6.64 11.67
N ALA A 30 -0.13 -6.34 12.19
CA ALA A 30 -0.84 -5.10 11.91
C ALA A 30 -0.30 -3.91 12.72
N LEU A 31 0.44 -4.14 13.81
CA LEU A 31 0.82 -3.09 14.76
C LEU A 31 1.60 -1.95 14.09
N HIS A 32 2.51 -2.25 13.17
CA HIS A 32 3.29 -1.22 12.47
C HIS A 32 2.38 -0.24 11.69
N GLN A 33 1.45 -0.79 10.91
CA GLN A 33 0.49 0.01 10.15
C GLN A 33 -0.49 0.75 11.08
N VAL A 34 -0.95 0.12 12.16
CA VAL A 34 -1.82 0.75 13.16
C VAL A 34 -1.11 1.92 13.83
N THR A 35 0.17 1.78 14.16
CA THR A 35 0.99 2.86 14.73
C THR A 35 1.07 4.07 13.79
N ILE A 36 1.34 3.87 12.50
CA ILE A 36 1.31 4.95 11.50
C ILE A 36 -0.09 5.59 11.40
N THR A 37 -1.14 4.77 11.35
CA THR A 37 -2.52 5.24 11.16
C THR A 37 -3.01 6.06 12.37
N MET A 38 -2.61 5.70 13.58
CA MET A 38 -2.98 6.41 14.80
C MET A 38 -2.06 7.60 15.10
N SER A 39 -0.87 7.66 14.48
CA SER A 39 0.00 8.83 14.56
C SER A 39 -0.63 10.04 13.84
N PRO A 40 -0.10 11.27 14.03
CA PRO A 40 -0.57 12.43 13.29
C PRO A 40 -0.57 12.25 11.77
N ARG A 41 0.29 11.37 11.24
CA ARG A 41 0.35 11.05 9.80
C ARG A 41 -0.92 10.36 9.27
N GLY A 42 -1.76 9.81 10.14
CA GLY A 42 -3.06 9.26 9.78
C GLY A 42 -4.10 10.31 9.40
N ILE A 43 -3.86 11.60 9.73
CA ILE A 43 -4.75 12.72 9.41
C ILE A 43 -3.96 13.81 8.66
N PRO A 44 -3.57 13.56 7.39
CA PRO A 44 -2.82 14.54 6.61
C PRO A 44 -3.68 15.77 6.29
N TYR A 45 -3.02 16.94 6.20
CA TYR A 45 -3.68 18.20 5.82
C TYR A 45 -4.28 18.16 4.43
N SER A 46 -3.57 17.54 3.47
CA SER A 46 -4.05 17.34 2.10
C SER A 46 -3.28 16.21 1.42
N TYR A 47 -3.71 15.78 0.23
CA TYR A 47 -3.02 14.77 -0.58
C TYR A 47 -1.58 15.14 -0.91
N ARG A 48 -1.28 16.41 -1.16
CA ARG A 48 0.08 16.85 -1.50
C ARG A 48 1.04 16.91 -0.31
N HIS A 49 0.55 16.77 0.89
CA HIS A 49 1.34 16.70 2.14
C HIS A 49 1.54 15.27 2.67
N MET A 50 1.38 14.27 1.80
CA MET A 50 1.58 12.86 2.11
C MET A 50 2.72 12.29 1.28
N HIS A 51 3.45 11.32 1.83
CA HIS A 51 4.31 10.44 1.04
C HIS A 51 3.50 9.36 0.33
N GLY A 52 4.00 8.90 -0.81
CA GLY A 52 3.54 7.68 -1.47
C GLY A 52 4.57 6.56 -1.32
N PHE A 53 4.11 5.33 -1.20
CA PHE A 53 4.97 4.16 -1.07
C PHE A 53 4.50 3.05 -2.01
N GLY A 54 5.44 2.46 -2.74
CA GLY A 54 5.18 1.27 -3.54
C GLY A 54 4.87 0.04 -2.69
N SER A 55 5.26 0.04 -1.44
CA SER A 55 5.09 -0.98 -0.40
C SER A 55 5.68 -2.35 -0.73
N HIS A 56 5.26 -2.97 -1.83
CA HIS A 56 5.76 -4.27 -2.27
C HIS A 56 7.22 -4.20 -2.73
N THR A 57 7.89 -5.33 -2.64
CA THR A 57 9.13 -5.54 -3.35
C THR A 57 8.82 -5.93 -4.80
N TYR A 58 9.44 -5.24 -5.73
CA TYR A 58 9.50 -5.56 -7.15
C TYR A 58 10.94 -5.93 -7.52
N SER A 59 11.20 -6.14 -8.79
CA SER A 59 12.56 -6.34 -9.29
C SER A 59 12.88 -5.44 -10.48
N PHE A 60 14.16 -5.09 -10.63
CA PHE A 60 14.71 -4.62 -11.89
C PHE A 60 15.46 -5.78 -12.54
N ILE A 61 15.38 -5.85 -13.85
CA ILE A 61 16.03 -6.85 -14.69
C ILE A 61 16.80 -6.11 -15.77
N ASN A 62 18.12 -6.33 -15.82
CA ASN A 62 18.97 -5.67 -16.80
C ASN A 62 19.04 -6.46 -18.12
N ALA A 63 19.78 -5.92 -19.11
CA ALA A 63 19.97 -6.53 -20.41
C ALA A 63 20.70 -7.92 -20.36
N GLU A 64 21.48 -8.14 -19.32
CA GLU A 64 22.16 -9.38 -19.06
C GLU A 64 21.28 -10.41 -18.33
N ASN A 65 19.98 -10.11 -18.18
CA ASN A 65 19.00 -10.92 -17.47
C ASN A 65 19.34 -11.17 -15.98
N GLN A 66 19.96 -10.18 -15.34
CA GLN A 66 20.24 -10.20 -13.91
C GLN A 66 19.19 -9.42 -13.15
N ARG A 67 18.78 -9.94 -12.00
CA ARG A 67 17.74 -9.36 -11.14
C ARG A 67 18.39 -8.61 -9.97
N ILE A 68 17.76 -7.49 -9.62
CA ILE A 68 17.95 -6.80 -8.34
C ILE A 68 16.58 -6.43 -7.77
N TRP A 69 16.38 -6.62 -6.48
CA TRP A 69 15.14 -6.25 -5.81
C TRP A 69 15.04 -4.76 -5.60
N VAL A 70 13.83 -4.21 -5.69
CA VAL A 70 13.57 -2.77 -5.59
C VAL A 70 12.32 -2.47 -4.79
N LYS A 71 12.37 -1.42 -3.98
CA LYS A 71 11.18 -0.75 -3.41
C LYS A 71 11.12 0.70 -3.88
N PHE A 72 9.90 1.17 -4.16
CA PHE A 72 9.63 2.51 -4.70
C PHE A 72 9.09 3.44 -3.62
N HIS A 73 9.56 4.68 -3.61
CA HIS A 73 9.16 5.72 -2.67
C HIS A 73 8.87 7.02 -3.41
N LEU A 74 7.82 7.72 -2.99
CA LEU A 74 7.44 9.05 -3.47
C LEU A 74 7.38 9.98 -2.26
N ARG A 75 8.41 10.79 -2.06
CA ARG A 75 8.50 11.70 -0.91
C ARG A 75 8.03 13.08 -1.29
N THR A 76 6.95 13.55 -0.66
CA THR A 76 6.40 14.87 -0.93
C THR A 76 7.46 15.96 -0.73
N LEU A 77 7.56 16.87 -1.70
CA LEU A 77 8.43 18.05 -1.64
C LEU A 77 7.73 19.26 -1.00
N GLN A 78 6.42 19.17 -0.77
CA GLN A 78 5.64 20.18 -0.04
C GLN A 78 5.83 20.08 1.48
N GLY A 79 6.52 19.04 1.94
CA GLY A 79 6.66 18.72 3.37
C GLY A 79 5.44 18.01 3.95
N ILE A 80 5.64 17.34 5.06
CA ILE A 80 4.58 16.70 5.83
C ILE A 80 3.84 17.78 6.63
N LYS A 81 2.51 17.77 6.53
CA LYS A 81 1.62 18.60 7.32
C LYS A 81 0.40 17.78 7.70
N ASN A 82 0.09 17.77 8.98
CA ASN A 82 -1.01 16.98 9.52
C ASN A 82 -2.02 17.88 10.23
N LEU A 83 -3.22 17.38 10.43
CA LEU A 83 -4.28 18.01 11.23
C LEU A 83 -4.37 17.33 12.58
N THR A 84 -4.83 18.06 13.57
CA THR A 84 -5.41 17.47 14.77
C THR A 84 -6.78 16.88 14.45
N ASP A 85 -7.28 16.01 15.31
CA ASP A 85 -8.58 15.40 15.14
C ASP A 85 -9.72 16.43 15.14
N GLN A 86 -9.64 17.41 16.03
CA GLN A 86 -10.61 18.50 16.12
C GLN A 86 -10.63 19.37 14.85
N GLU A 87 -9.45 19.66 14.29
CA GLU A 87 -9.36 20.38 13.02
C GLU A 87 -9.95 19.57 11.87
N ALA A 88 -9.65 18.27 11.82
CA ALA A 88 -10.20 17.38 10.80
C ALA A 88 -11.71 17.29 10.89
N GLU A 89 -12.28 17.11 12.08
CA GLU A 89 -13.72 17.09 12.30
C GLU A 89 -14.39 18.40 11.85
N ALA A 90 -13.81 19.54 12.23
CA ALA A 90 -14.34 20.85 11.84
C ALA A 90 -14.28 21.09 10.32
N ILE A 91 -13.23 20.62 9.66
CA ILE A 91 -13.09 20.73 8.20
C ILE A 91 -14.10 19.82 7.51
N VAL A 92 -14.17 18.53 7.90
CA VAL A 92 -15.10 17.56 7.30
C VAL A 92 -16.56 17.97 7.47
N ALA A 93 -16.90 18.60 8.58
CA ALA A 93 -18.25 19.12 8.81
C ALA A 93 -18.65 20.22 7.82
N LYS A 94 -17.70 20.99 7.31
CA LYS A 94 -17.93 22.11 6.39
C LYS A 94 -17.66 21.73 4.92
N ASP A 95 -16.61 20.99 4.67
CA ASP A 95 -16.16 20.64 3.33
C ASP A 95 -15.55 19.21 3.32
N ARG A 96 -16.34 18.25 2.93
CA ARG A 96 -15.90 16.86 2.79
C ARG A 96 -14.91 16.65 1.65
N GLU A 97 -14.87 17.59 0.71
CA GLU A 97 -14.04 17.54 -0.48
C GLU A 97 -12.74 18.35 -0.32
N SER A 98 -12.38 18.72 0.91
CA SER A 98 -11.24 19.60 1.20
C SER A 98 -9.92 19.14 0.57
N HIS A 99 -9.62 17.84 0.59
CA HIS A 99 -8.41 17.27 -0.01
C HIS A 99 -8.45 17.34 -1.54
N GLN A 100 -9.58 17.00 -2.15
CA GLN A 100 -9.78 17.10 -3.59
C GLN A 100 -9.73 18.56 -4.06
N ARG A 101 -10.35 19.46 -3.31
CA ARG A 101 -10.32 20.91 -3.59
C ARG A 101 -8.89 21.46 -3.53
N ASP A 102 -8.14 21.15 -2.48
CA ASP A 102 -6.74 21.58 -2.33
C ASP A 102 -5.88 21.11 -3.52
N LEU A 103 -6.01 19.84 -3.92
CA LEU A 103 -5.25 19.30 -5.04
C LEU A 103 -5.64 19.98 -6.36
N PHE A 104 -6.93 20.05 -6.65
CA PHE A 104 -7.44 20.64 -7.88
C PHE A 104 -7.04 22.12 -8.01
N GLU A 105 -7.32 22.91 -6.96
CA GLU A 105 -7.04 24.35 -6.99
C GLU A 105 -5.54 24.68 -7.00
N SER A 106 -4.70 23.85 -6.37
CA SER A 106 -3.25 24.08 -6.43
C SER A 106 -2.71 23.90 -7.84
N ILE A 107 -3.20 22.91 -8.58
CA ILE A 107 -2.83 22.71 -9.99
C ILE A 107 -3.35 23.85 -10.86
N GLU A 108 -4.61 24.28 -10.69
CA GLU A 108 -5.19 25.41 -11.43
C GLU A 108 -4.42 26.73 -11.20
N LYS A 109 -3.91 26.94 -10.00
CA LYS A 109 -3.09 28.13 -9.66
C LYS A 109 -1.65 28.05 -10.15
N GLY A 110 -1.21 26.89 -10.69
CA GLY A 110 0.18 26.66 -11.10
C GLY A 110 1.11 26.29 -9.93
N ASP A 111 0.58 26.05 -8.74
CA ASP A 111 1.33 25.52 -7.60
C ASP A 111 1.35 24.00 -7.68
N TYR A 112 2.17 23.49 -8.61
CA TYR A 112 2.17 22.07 -8.97
C TYR A 112 2.76 21.19 -7.88
N PRO A 113 1.99 20.25 -7.33
CA PRO A 113 2.48 19.31 -6.32
C PRO A 113 3.55 18.38 -6.89
N LYS A 114 4.60 18.14 -6.09
CA LYS A 114 5.77 17.37 -6.50
C LYS A 114 6.14 16.33 -5.46
N TRP A 115 6.65 15.20 -5.95
CA TRP A 115 7.24 14.15 -5.11
C TRP A 115 8.59 13.76 -5.66
N LEU A 116 9.57 13.67 -4.78
CA LEU A 116 10.86 13.05 -5.10
C LEU A 116 10.64 11.54 -5.24
N PHE A 117 10.91 11.02 -6.43
CA PHE A 117 10.86 9.61 -6.70
C PHE A 117 12.19 8.96 -6.34
N GLN A 118 12.17 8.01 -5.42
CA GLN A 118 13.34 7.35 -4.87
C GLN A 118 13.15 5.84 -4.88
N ILE A 119 14.27 5.10 -4.87
CA ILE A 119 14.29 3.65 -4.81
C ILE A 119 15.21 3.17 -3.70
N GLN A 120 14.93 1.99 -3.18
CA GLN A 120 15.87 1.17 -2.42
C GLN A 120 16.19 -0.07 -3.24
N LEU A 121 17.45 -0.49 -3.25
CA LEU A 121 17.92 -1.67 -3.98
C LEU A 121 18.48 -2.70 -3.00
N MET A 122 18.26 -3.99 -3.32
CA MET A 122 18.78 -5.13 -2.58
C MET A 122 19.11 -6.23 -3.58
N THR A 123 20.33 -6.75 -3.55
CA THR A 123 20.74 -7.88 -4.40
C THR A 123 20.03 -9.17 -3.99
N GLU A 124 19.99 -10.18 -4.87
CA GLU A 124 19.45 -11.50 -4.52
C GLU A 124 20.23 -12.13 -3.35
N GLU A 125 21.57 -11.99 -3.34
CA GLU A 125 22.41 -12.50 -2.26
C GLU A 125 22.14 -11.81 -0.91
N GLU A 126 21.96 -10.49 -0.92
CA GLU A 126 21.57 -9.75 0.29
C GLU A 126 20.19 -10.18 0.77
N ALA A 127 19.24 -10.37 -0.13
CA ALA A 127 17.88 -10.81 0.21
C ALA A 127 17.86 -12.19 0.87
N ASP A 128 18.66 -13.12 0.36
CA ASP A 128 18.78 -14.48 0.90
C ASP A 128 19.40 -14.53 2.31
N ASN A 129 20.22 -13.54 2.66
CA ASN A 129 20.97 -13.51 3.93
C ASN A 129 20.49 -12.41 4.89
N TYR A 130 19.52 -11.59 4.51
CA TYR A 130 19.08 -10.50 5.35
C TYR A 130 18.21 -10.98 6.51
N ARG A 131 18.38 -10.35 7.67
CA ARG A 131 17.70 -10.71 8.93
C ARG A 131 16.17 -10.52 8.92
N ILE A 132 15.65 -9.76 7.94
CA ILE A 132 14.22 -9.51 7.75
C ILE A 132 13.85 -10.05 6.38
N ASN A 133 12.73 -10.77 6.27
CA ASN A 133 12.22 -11.22 4.98
C ASN A 133 11.91 -9.99 4.10
N PRO A 134 12.64 -9.76 3.00
CA PRO A 134 12.47 -8.58 2.16
C PRO A 134 11.15 -8.57 1.36
N PHE A 135 10.46 -9.69 1.33
CA PHE A 135 9.17 -9.87 0.64
C PHE A 135 7.97 -9.81 1.60
N ASP A 136 8.21 -9.63 2.90
CA ASP A 136 7.15 -9.43 3.88
C ASP A 136 6.66 -7.98 3.80
N LEU A 137 5.42 -7.79 3.37
CA LEU A 137 4.78 -6.49 3.23
C LEU A 137 4.64 -5.74 4.56
N THR A 138 4.61 -6.44 5.68
CA THR A 138 4.49 -5.83 7.02
C THR A 138 5.79 -5.19 7.49
N LYS A 139 6.90 -5.43 6.80
CA LYS A 139 8.24 -4.95 7.11
C LYS A 139 8.69 -3.84 6.17
N VAL A 140 9.52 -2.95 6.70
CA VAL A 140 10.25 -1.96 5.90
C VAL A 140 11.71 -2.34 5.79
N TRP A 141 12.36 -1.94 4.72
CA TRP A 141 13.82 -2.00 4.60
C TRP A 141 14.42 -0.77 5.29
N PRO A 142 15.20 -0.93 6.36
CA PRO A 142 15.80 0.20 7.05
C PRO A 142 16.67 1.04 6.11
N HIS A 143 16.47 2.36 6.09
CA HIS A 143 17.24 3.25 5.21
C HIS A 143 18.74 3.27 5.55
N LYS A 144 19.10 2.87 6.77
CA LYS A 144 20.49 2.73 7.18
C LYS A 144 21.19 1.59 6.45
N ASP A 145 20.46 0.49 6.22
CA ASP A 145 20.98 -0.72 5.58
C ASP A 145 20.83 -0.63 4.05
N PHE A 146 19.71 -0.09 3.60
CA PHE A 146 19.39 0.13 2.18
C PHE A 146 19.00 1.60 1.96
N PRO A 147 19.99 2.46 1.65
CA PRO A 147 19.73 3.90 1.48
C PRO A 147 18.82 4.21 0.30
N LEU A 148 18.03 5.27 0.46
CA LEU A 148 17.22 5.82 -0.63
C LEU A 148 18.12 6.45 -1.69
N GLN A 149 17.83 6.16 -2.97
CA GLN A 149 18.50 6.71 -4.13
C GLN A 149 17.51 7.55 -4.93
N ASP A 150 17.89 8.78 -5.28
CA ASP A 150 17.07 9.68 -6.06
C ASP A 150 17.04 9.25 -7.52
N VAL A 151 15.84 9.18 -8.10
CA VAL A 151 15.62 8.83 -9.51
C VAL A 151 15.11 10.03 -10.30
N GLY A 152 14.18 10.80 -9.73
CA GLY A 152 13.56 11.92 -10.41
C GLY A 152 12.44 12.56 -9.62
N VAL A 153 11.66 13.40 -10.27
CA VAL A 153 10.52 14.11 -9.65
C VAL A 153 9.24 13.77 -10.40
N LEU A 154 8.22 13.36 -9.64
CA LEU A 154 6.85 13.31 -10.11
C LEU A 154 6.20 14.67 -9.86
N GLU A 155 5.67 15.30 -10.90
CA GLU A 155 4.93 16.57 -10.82
C GLU A 155 3.51 16.38 -11.36
N LEU A 156 2.51 16.85 -10.62
CA LEU A 156 1.12 16.91 -11.08
C LEU A 156 0.82 18.32 -11.57
N ASN A 157 0.78 18.51 -12.89
CA ASN A 157 0.73 19.82 -13.54
C ASN A 157 -0.48 20.04 -14.46
N ARG A 158 -1.44 19.11 -14.45
CA ARG A 158 -2.66 19.21 -15.24
C ARG A 158 -3.82 18.51 -14.54
N ASN A 159 -4.95 19.17 -14.42
CA ASN A 159 -6.20 18.58 -14.04
C ASN A 159 -6.86 17.83 -15.21
N PRO A 160 -7.71 16.82 -14.95
CA PRO A 160 -8.53 16.20 -15.97
C PRO A 160 -9.59 17.19 -16.50
N GLU A 161 -9.96 17.07 -17.77
CA GLU A 161 -11.08 17.80 -18.35
C GLU A 161 -12.43 17.15 -17.99
N ASN A 162 -12.44 15.82 -17.93
CA ASN A 162 -13.59 15.01 -17.51
C ASN A 162 -13.12 13.95 -16.53
N TYR A 163 -13.51 14.11 -15.28
CA TYR A 163 -13.08 13.24 -14.18
C TYR A 163 -13.51 11.77 -14.38
N PHE A 164 -14.70 11.54 -14.90
CA PHE A 164 -15.18 10.18 -15.20
C PHE A 164 -14.30 9.51 -16.26
N ALA A 165 -14.08 10.17 -17.38
CA ALA A 165 -13.34 9.61 -18.52
C ALA A 165 -11.85 9.41 -18.22
N GLU A 166 -11.22 10.32 -17.50
CA GLU A 166 -9.77 10.37 -17.34
C GLU A 166 -9.27 9.83 -15.99
N VAL A 167 -10.12 9.75 -14.98
CA VAL A 167 -9.74 9.33 -13.62
C VAL A 167 -10.58 8.16 -13.12
N GLU A 168 -11.91 8.28 -13.13
CA GLU A 168 -12.80 7.26 -12.54
C GLU A 168 -12.72 5.92 -13.28
N GLN A 169 -12.54 5.95 -14.60
CA GLN A 169 -12.37 4.76 -15.42
C GLN A 169 -10.93 4.23 -15.47
N ALA A 170 -9.96 4.91 -14.85
CA ALA A 170 -8.59 4.40 -14.79
C ALA A 170 -8.53 3.07 -14.04
N ALA A 171 -7.86 2.09 -14.64
CA ALA A 171 -7.79 0.71 -14.18
C ALA A 171 -6.33 0.30 -13.93
N PHE A 172 -5.81 0.67 -12.75
CA PHE A 172 -4.48 0.25 -12.35
C PHE A 172 -4.46 -1.26 -12.01
N ASN A 173 -3.40 -1.91 -12.43
CA ASN A 173 -3.15 -3.31 -12.13
C ASN A 173 -1.63 -3.51 -11.92
N PRO A 174 -1.18 -4.07 -10.79
CA PRO A 174 0.24 -4.32 -10.56
C PRO A 174 0.86 -5.34 -11.53
N MET A 175 0.04 -6.09 -12.28
CA MET A 175 0.52 -6.93 -13.38
C MET A 175 0.92 -6.13 -14.62
N ASN A 176 0.51 -4.89 -14.77
CA ASN A 176 0.86 -4.02 -15.89
C ASN A 176 2.27 -3.44 -15.68
N ILE A 177 3.27 -4.29 -15.80
CA ILE A 177 4.68 -3.94 -15.73
C ILE A 177 5.22 -3.57 -17.11
N VAL A 178 6.38 -2.92 -17.12
CA VAL A 178 7.13 -2.57 -18.34
C VAL A 178 8.45 -3.32 -18.35
N ASP A 179 9.11 -3.33 -19.51
CA ASP A 179 10.41 -3.96 -19.71
C ASP A 179 11.41 -3.52 -18.65
N GLY A 180 12.15 -4.48 -18.12
CA GLY A 180 13.12 -4.26 -17.07
C GLY A 180 12.53 -4.14 -15.65
N ILE A 181 11.22 -4.20 -15.50
CA ILE A 181 10.56 -4.33 -14.21
C ILE A 181 9.92 -5.71 -14.10
N GLY A 182 10.30 -6.47 -13.08
CA GLY A 182 9.73 -7.77 -12.75
C GLY A 182 8.98 -7.77 -11.42
N LEU A 183 8.36 -8.89 -11.15
CA LEU A 183 7.61 -9.14 -9.93
C LEU A 183 8.53 -9.71 -8.83
N SER A 184 7.96 -10.05 -7.70
CA SER A 184 8.67 -10.70 -6.59
C SER A 184 7.80 -11.78 -5.93
N PRO A 185 8.38 -12.62 -5.05
CA PRO A 185 7.62 -13.61 -4.28
C PRO A 185 6.80 -13.01 -3.13
N ASP A 186 6.71 -11.70 -2.99
CA ASP A 186 5.80 -11.05 -2.04
C ASP A 186 4.39 -11.61 -2.20
N LYS A 187 3.92 -12.29 -1.15
CA LYS A 187 2.68 -13.06 -1.17
C LYS A 187 1.44 -12.22 -1.44
N MET A 188 1.42 -11.00 -0.89
CA MET A 188 0.33 -10.05 -1.12
C MET A 188 0.40 -9.51 -2.56
N LEU A 189 1.58 -9.22 -3.10
CA LEU A 189 1.73 -8.83 -4.50
C LEU A 189 1.18 -9.91 -5.41
N GLN A 190 1.56 -11.17 -5.21
CA GLN A 190 1.07 -12.30 -5.98
C GLN A 190 -0.46 -12.40 -5.98
N GLY A 191 -1.10 -12.21 -4.82
CA GLY A 191 -2.56 -12.14 -4.72
C GLY A 191 -3.16 -10.95 -5.48
N ARG A 192 -2.50 -9.79 -5.47
CA ARG A 192 -2.92 -8.58 -6.17
C ARG A 192 -2.86 -8.70 -7.69
N LEU A 193 -1.95 -9.51 -8.24
CA LEU A 193 -1.86 -9.74 -9.70
C LEU A 193 -3.17 -10.30 -10.27
N PHE A 194 -3.86 -11.13 -9.51
CA PHE A 194 -5.15 -11.72 -9.92
C PHE A 194 -6.34 -10.81 -9.58
N SER A 195 -6.36 -10.24 -8.38
CA SER A 195 -7.52 -9.54 -7.85
C SER A 195 -7.85 -8.25 -8.60
N TYR A 196 -6.84 -7.50 -9.06
CA TYR A 196 -7.10 -6.25 -9.77
C TYR A 196 -7.69 -6.47 -11.16
N GLY A 197 -7.19 -7.43 -11.93
CA GLY A 197 -7.77 -7.77 -13.23
C GLY A 197 -9.21 -8.23 -13.12
N ASP A 198 -9.53 -9.03 -12.11
CA ASP A 198 -10.91 -9.47 -11.84
C ASP A 198 -11.80 -8.29 -11.42
N ALA A 199 -11.35 -7.47 -10.49
CA ALA A 199 -12.09 -6.30 -10.02
C ALA A 199 -12.39 -5.30 -11.15
N GLN A 200 -11.44 -5.06 -12.06
CA GLN A 200 -11.63 -4.14 -13.19
C GLN A 200 -12.67 -4.66 -14.18
N ARG A 201 -12.69 -5.96 -14.45
CA ARG A 201 -13.74 -6.58 -15.27
C ARG A 201 -15.13 -6.40 -14.64
N TYR A 202 -15.22 -6.46 -13.35
CA TYR A 202 -16.46 -6.22 -12.60
C TYR A 202 -16.88 -4.75 -12.60
N ARG A 203 -15.93 -3.86 -12.32
CA ARG A 203 -16.18 -2.43 -12.18
C ARG A 203 -16.44 -1.73 -13.51
N LEU A 204 -15.68 -2.07 -14.54
CA LEU A 204 -15.63 -1.37 -15.83
C LEU A 204 -16.12 -2.21 -17.00
N GLY A 205 -16.23 -3.52 -16.83
CA GLY A 205 -16.61 -4.46 -17.88
C GLY A 205 -15.43 -5.17 -18.55
N VAL A 206 -15.73 -6.09 -19.43
CA VAL A 206 -14.74 -6.97 -20.12
C VAL A 206 -13.75 -6.22 -21.00
N ASN A 207 -14.07 -4.99 -21.38
CA ASN A 207 -13.23 -4.10 -22.20
C ASN A 207 -12.44 -3.06 -21.38
N ALA A 208 -12.26 -3.27 -20.10
CA ALA A 208 -11.58 -2.32 -19.20
C ALA A 208 -10.23 -1.82 -19.77
N GLU A 209 -9.46 -2.72 -20.36
CA GLU A 209 -8.13 -2.42 -20.93
C GLU A 209 -8.19 -1.66 -22.27
N GLN A 210 -9.37 -1.54 -22.89
CA GLN A 210 -9.58 -0.84 -24.16
C GLN A 210 -10.23 0.55 -23.95
N ILE A 211 -10.62 0.90 -22.73
CA ILE A 211 -11.09 2.24 -22.41
C ILE A 211 -9.96 3.26 -22.68
N PRO A 212 -10.22 4.41 -23.28
CA PRO A 212 -9.18 5.34 -23.73
C PRO A 212 -8.13 5.71 -22.68
N VAL A 213 -8.50 5.84 -21.41
CA VAL A 213 -7.57 6.13 -20.32
C VAL A 213 -6.62 4.98 -19.99
N ASN A 214 -7.02 3.73 -20.29
CA ASN A 214 -6.25 2.51 -19.98
C ASN A 214 -5.51 1.96 -21.21
N LYS A 215 -6.03 2.26 -22.40
CA LYS A 215 -5.50 1.72 -23.65
C LYS A 215 -4.06 2.19 -23.89
N PRO A 216 -3.16 1.29 -24.34
CA PRO A 216 -1.83 1.68 -24.80
C PRO A 216 -1.89 2.75 -25.89
N ARG A 217 -1.03 3.75 -25.82
CA ARG A 217 -0.96 4.83 -26.83
C ARG A 217 -0.23 4.41 -28.10
N CYS A 218 0.69 3.48 -27.99
CA CYS A 218 1.37 2.89 -29.15
C CYS A 218 0.51 1.79 -29.77
N PRO A 219 0.71 1.46 -31.07
CA PRO A 219 0.04 0.33 -31.70
C PRO A 219 0.61 -1.00 -31.18
N PHE A 220 0.25 -1.32 -29.95
CA PHE A 220 0.65 -2.52 -29.27
C PHE A 220 -0.35 -3.66 -29.55
N HIS A 221 0.14 -4.81 -29.95
CA HIS A 221 -0.70 -5.97 -30.14
C HIS A 221 -1.04 -6.60 -28.78
N ALA A 222 -2.32 -6.62 -28.47
CA ALA A 222 -2.84 -7.29 -27.28
C ALA A 222 -3.79 -8.40 -27.69
N TYR A 223 -3.85 -9.45 -26.89
CA TYR A 223 -4.82 -10.53 -27.08
C TYR A 223 -6.28 -10.08 -26.84
N HIS A 224 -6.48 -8.92 -26.25
CA HIS A 224 -7.77 -8.29 -25.97
C HIS A 224 -8.37 -7.62 -27.20
N ARG A 225 -8.67 -8.40 -28.25
CA ARG A 225 -9.24 -7.88 -29.49
C ARG A 225 -10.74 -7.66 -29.43
N ASP A 226 -11.44 -8.62 -28.89
CA ASP A 226 -12.90 -8.69 -28.89
C ASP A 226 -13.46 -8.50 -27.47
N GLY A 227 -14.74 -8.35 -27.31
CA GLY A 227 -15.43 -8.24 -26.05
C GLY A 227 -16.81 -7.65 -26.20
N ALA A 228 -17.75 -8.01 -25.32
CA ALA A 228 -19.11 -7.53 -25.34
C ALA A 228 -19.13 -5.98 -25.28
N MET A 229 -19.98 -5.35 -26.08
CA MET A 229 -20.14 -3.89 -26.16
C MET A 229 -18.90 -3.13 -26.68
N ARG A 230 -17.94 -3.80 -27.29
CA ARG A 230 -16.85 -3.13 -27.97
C ARG A 230 -17.34 -2.54 -29.30
N VAL A 231 -17.16 -1.24 -29.50
CA VAL A 231 -17.71 -0.49 -30.64
C VAL A 231 -16.67 0.41 -31.32
N ASP A 232 -15.39 0.32 -30.92
CA ASP A 232 -14.32 1.24 -31.30
C ASP A 232 -13.59 0.84 -32.58
N GLY A 233 -14.04 -0.20 -33.29
CA GLY A 233 -13.52 -0.56 -34.61
C GLY A 233 -13.59 -2.03 -34.96
N ASN A 234 -13.09 -2.33 -36.17
CA ASN A 234 -12.86 -3.69 -36.67
C ASN A 234 -11.35 -3.97 -36.62
N TYR A 235 -10.97 -4.93 -35.76
CA TYR A 235 -9.56 -5.25 -35.50
C TYR A 235 -9.05 -6.47 -36.29
N GLY A 236 -9.78 -6.89 -37.30
CA GLY A 236 -9.40 -8.00 -38.17
C GLY A 236 -9.58 -9.38 -37.54
N ALA A 237 -8.87 -10.35 -38.07
CA ALA A 237 -8.99 -11.77 -37.74
C ALA A 237 -7.64 -12.43 -37.39
N THR A 238 -6.74 -11.67 -36.76
CA THR A 238 -5.46 -12.19 -36.28
C THR A 238 -5.65 -13.33 -35.28
N LYS A 239 -4.70 -14.26 -35.23
CA LYS A 239 -4.73 -15.37 -34.27
C LYS A 239 -4.44 -14.80 -32.86
N GLY A 240 -5.31 -15.06 -31.90
CA GLY A 240 -5.17 -14.57 -30.54
C GLY A 240 -4.57 -15.62 -29.58
N TYR A 241 -3.59 -16.38 -30.04
CA TYR A 241 -2.96 -17.42 -29.21
C TYR A 241 -1.49 -17.61 -29.59
N GLU A 242 -0.71 -18.05 -28.64
CA GLU A 242 0.71 -18.38 -28.77
C GLU A 242 0.98 -19.74 -28.08
N PRO A 243 1.86 -20.60 -28.61
CA PRO A 243 2.50 -20.44 -29.92
C PRO A 243 1.53 -20.67 -31.07
N ASN A 244 1.82 -20.08 -32.25
CA ASN A 244 1.07 -20.30 -33.47
C ASN A 244 2.02 -20.53 -34.67
N SER A 245 1.50 -21.13 -35.76
CA SER A 245 2.26 -21.36 -36.96
C SER A 245 2.11 -20.27 -38.03
N TYR A 246 1.47 -19.19 -37.69
CA TYR A 246 1.14 -18.09 -38.61
C TYR A 246 2.10 -16.90 -38.51
N GLY A 247 3.02 -16.89 -37.53
CA GLY A 247 3.99 -15.81 -37.31
C GLY A 247 3.39 -14.52 -36.82
N GLU A 248 2.21 -14.55 -36.20
CA GLU A 248 1.48 -13.32 -35.79
C GLU A 248 1.84 -12.86 -34.38
N TRP A 249 2.00 -13.77 -33.44
CA TRP A 249 2.29 -13.44 -32.05
C TRP A 249 3.52 -14.20 -31.59
N GLN A 250 4.43 -13.50 -30.95
CA GLN A 250 5.62 -14.10 -30.34
C GLN A 250 6.01 -13.32 -29.09
N ASP A 251 6.32 -14.05 -28.02
CA ASP A 251 6.98 -13.44 -26.87
C ASP A 251 8.32 -12.82 -27.25
N SER A 252 8.65 -11.69 -26.68
CA SER A 252 9.99 -11.14 -26.81
C SER A 252 10.98 -12.00 -26.01
N PRO A 253 12.00 -12.58 -26.65
CA PRO A 253 12.99 -13.38 -25.94
C PRO A 253 13.78 -12.58 -24.92
N ASP A 254 13.86 -11.25 -25.09
CA ASP A 254 14.59 -10.34 -24.23
C ASP A 254 13.79 -9.97 -22.95
N MET A 255 12.51 -10.42 -22.86
CA MET A 255 11.59 -10.10 -21.77
C MET A 255 11.47 -11.20 -20.72
N LYS A 256 12.28 -12.23 -20.79
CA LYS A 256 12.21 -13.33 -19.82
C LYS A 256 12.73 -12.90 -18.48
N GLU A 257 11.91 -13.07 -17.45
CA GLU A 257 12.41 -12.97 -16.08
C GLU A 257 13.43 -14.07 -15.78
N PRO A 258 14.52 -13.75 -15.07
CA PRO A 258 15.46 -14.77 -14.61
C PRO A 258 14.74 -15.72 -13.64
N PRO A 259 15.06 -17.02 -13.65
CA PRO A 259 14.44 -17.94 -12.71
C PRO A 259 14.70 -17.53 -11.26
N LEU A 260 13.66 -17.62 -10.45
CA LEU A 260 13.80 -17.46 -9.00
C LEU A 260 14.37 -18.74 -8.41
N LYS A 261 15.48 -18.65 -7.71
CA LYS A 261 16.04 -19.77 -6.96
C LYS A 261 15.25 -19.92 -5.67
N VAL A 262 14.65 -21.08 -5.46
CA VAL A 262 13.89 -21.39 -4.25
C VAL A 262 14.58 -22.52 -3.50
N THR A 263 14.76 -22.33 -2.19
CA THR A 263 15.31 -23.35 -1.28
C THR A 263 14.31 -23.64 -0.18
N GLY A 264 14.30 -24.88 0.32
CA GLY A 264 13.42 -25.31 1.41
C GLY A 264 12.02 -25.69 0.95
N GLU A 265 11.09 -25.74 1.90
CA GLU A 265 9.70 -26.10 1.68
C GLU A 265 8.88 -24.88 1.27
N VAL A 266 8.21 -24.97 0.10
CA VAL A 266 7.47 -23.82 -0.46
C VAL A 266 5.97 -24.07 -0.58
N TYR A 267 5.48 -25.24 -0.15
CA TYR A 267 4.10 -25.65 -0.37
C TYR A 267 3.09 -24.76 0.35
N ASN A 268 3.34 -24.43 1.60
CA ASN A 268 2.44 -23.62 2.43
C ASN A 268 3.26 -22.64 3.28
N TYR A 269 3.84 -21.65 2.63
CA TYR A 269 4.59 -20.61 3.32
C TYR A 269 3.67 -19.82 4.25
N ASN A 270 3.99 -19.80 5.53
CA ASN A 270 3.31 -19.01 6.54
C ASN A 270 4.34 -18.07 7.20
N GLU A 271 4.26 -16.79 6.91
CA GLU A 271 5.18 -15.78 7.43
C GLU A 271 5.21 -15.74 8.96
N ARG A 272 4.07 -15.99 9.61
CA ARG A 272 3.97 -16.02 11.07
C ARG A 272 4.72 -17.17 11.73
N GLU A 273 4.99 -18.24 11.01
CA GLU A 273 5.77 -19.38 11.54
C GLU A 273 7.27 -19.13 11.45
N TYR A 274 7.69 -18.30 10.48
CA TYR A 274 9.10 -18.08 10.18
C TYR A 274 9.62 -16.72 10.65
N ASP A 275 8.76 -15.73 10.80
CA ASP A 275 9.09 -14.40 11.31
C ASP A 275 8.04 -13.96 12.32
N ASP A 276 8.39 -14.02 13.59
CA ASP A 276 7.55 -13.65 14.73
C ASP A 276 7.87 -12.25 15.29
N ASP A 277 8.86 -11.56 14.75
CA ASP A 277 9.20 -10.20 15.16
C ASP A 277 8.33 -9.13 14.47
N TYR A 278 7.16 -8.90 15.03
CA TYR A 278 6.24 -7.83 14.62
C TYR A 278 6.31 -6.61 15.54
N TYR A 279 7.26 -6.54 16.46
CA TYR A 279 7.32 -5.53 17.50
C TYR A 279 8.51 -4.58 17.36
N SER A 280 9.64 -5.03 16.87
CA SER A 280 10.85 -4.20 16.76
C SER A 280 10.65 -2.98 15.87
N GLN A 281 10.10 -3.13 14.66
CA GLN A 281 9.92 -2.01 13.74
C GLN A 281 8.86 -1.00 14.19
N PRO A 282 7.68 -1.36 14.72
CA PRO A 282 6.80 -0.39 15.38
C PRO A 282 7.45 0.34 16.55
N GLY A 283 8.26 -0.36 17.36
CA GLY A 283 9.04 0.25 18.44
C GLY A 283 10.08 1.25 17.92
N ASP A 284 10.79 0.92 16.85
CA ASP A 284 11.74 1.83 16.19
C ASP A 284 11.00 3.08 15.67
N LEU A 285 9.86 2.88 15.01
CA LEU A 285 9.02 3.98 14.55
C LEU A 285 8.57 4.88 15.70
N PHE A 286 8.10 4.31 16.80
CA PHE A 286 7.67 5.05 17.99
C PHE A 286 8.81 5.89 18.57
N ARG A 287 10.00 5.33 18.69
CA ARG A 287 11.19 6.05 19.19
C ARG A 287 11.66 7.17 18.28
N LEU A 288 11.38 7.12 16.98
CA LEU A 288 11.69 8.20 16.03
C LEU A 288 10.71 9.38 16.12
N MET A 289 9.54 9.19 16.71
CA MET A 289 8.54 10.25 16.85
C MET A 289 8.97 11.26 17.92
N PRO A 290 8.83 12.58 17.67
CA PRO A 290 8.93 13.60 18.72
C PRO A 290 7.90 13.35 19.82
N ALA A 291 8.18 13.84 21.03
CA ALA A 291 7.30 13.62 22.17
C ALA A 291 5.86 14.10 21.96
N GLU A 292 5.67 15.20 21.22
CA GLU A 292 4.34 15.69 20.86
C GLU A 292 3.58 14.72 19.95
N GLU A 293 4.26 14.11 18.98
CA GLU A 293 3.64 13.10 18.10
C GLU A 293 3.34 11.81 18.85
N GLN A 294 4.20 11.40 19.79
CA GLN A 294 3.92 10.27 20.67
C GLN A 294 2.66 10.51 21.50
N GLN A 295 2.50 11.71 22.06
CA GLN A 295 1.31 12.07 22.83
C GLN A 295 0.04 12.03 21.96
N LEU A 296 0.09 12.58 20.76
CA LEU A 296 -1.02 12.52 19.82
C LEU A 296 -1.35 11.07 19.40
N LEU A 297 -0.34 10.23 19.22
CA LEU A 297 -0.53 8.80 18.95
C LEU A 297 -1.33 8.14 20.07
N PHE A 298 -1.02 8.41 21.35
CA PHE A 298 -1.76 7.85 22.48
C PHE A 298 -3.21 8.34 22.52
N GLU A 299 -3.42 9.63 22.33
CA GLU A 299 -4.76 10.25 22.35
C GLU A 299 -5.63 9.76 21.19
N ASN A 300 -5.07 9.73 19.98
CA ASN A 300 -5.76 9.25 18.80
C ASN A 300 -6.15 7.77 18.95
N THR A 301 -5.24 6.96 19.50
CA THR A 301 -5.50 5.54 19.76
C THR A 301 -6.64 5.39 20.77
N ALA A 302 -6.59 6.09 21.88
CA ALA A 302 -7.62 6.03 22.91
C ALA A 302 -9.00 6.42 22.37
N ARG A 303 -9.06 7.49 21.58
CA ARG A 303 -10.30 7.94 20.95
C ARG A 303 -10.82 6.95 19.92
N ALA A 304 -9.95 6.42 19.07
CA ALA A 304 -10.33 5.45 18.03
C ALA A 304 -10.81 4.11 18.61
N MET A 305 -10.27 3.70 19.75
CA MET A 305 -10.76 2.52 20.48
C MET A 305 -12.13 2.74 21.12
N GLY A 306 -12.43 3.98 21.56
CA GLY A 306 -13.73 4.37 22.08
C GLY A 306 -14.28 3.38 23.11
N ASP A 307 -15.48 2.86 22.86
CA ASP A 307 -16.20 1.92 23.72
C ASP A 307 -15.83 0.44 23.51
N SER A 308 -14.66 0.16 22.90
CA SER A 308 -14.21 -1.23 22.76
C SER A 308 -14.10 -1.93 24.11
N GLU A 309 -14.34 -3.24 24.11
CA GLU A 309 -14.25 -4.09 25.28
C GLU A 309 -12.89 -4.00 25.98
N LEU A 310 -12.90 -4.07 27.31
CA LEU A 310 -11.70 -3.89 28.11
C LEU A 310 -10.59 -4.86 27.74
N PHE A 311 -10.90 -6.13 27.49
CA PHE A 311 -9.89 -7.13 27.12
C PHE A 311 -9.22 -6.84 25.79
N ILE A 312 -9.92 -6.18 24.83
CA ILE A 312 -9.35 -5.73 23.54
C ILE A 312 -8.36 -4.58 23.79
N LYS A 313 -8.75 -3.62 24.61
CA LYS A 313 -7.88 -2.50 25.01
C LYS A 313 -6.61 -2.98 25.71
N GLN A 314 -6.76 -3.93 26.66
CA GLN A 314 -5.63 -4.54 27.35
C GLN A 314 -4.69 -5.28 26.38
N ARG A 315 -5.24 -6.02 25.42
CA ARG A 315 -4.43 -6.68 24.38
C ARG A 315 -3.66 -5.68 23.54
N HIS A 316 -4.27 -4.56 23.16
CA HIS A 316 -3.56 -3.51 22.44
C HIS A 316 -2.42 -2.92 23.26
N VAL A 317 -2.66 -2.62 24.54
CA VAL A 317 -1.61 -2.15 25.45
C VAL A 317 -0.45 -3.14 25.51
N ARG A 318 -0.73 -4.45 25.62
CA ARG A 318 0.31 -5.49 25.60
C ARG A 318 1.13 -5.48 24.30
N ASN A 319 0.47 -5.36 23.16
CA ASN A 319 1.16 -5.29 21.87
C ASN A 319 2.06 -4.05 21.77
N CYS A 320 1.56 -2.89 22.16
CA CYS A 320 2.34 -1.67 22.22
C CYS A 320 3.51 -1.77 23.22
N TYR A 321 3.30 -2.39 24.38
CA TYR A 321 4.34 -2.57 25.39
C TYR A 321 5.45 -3.52 24.93
N LYS A 322 5.11 -4.56 24.18
CA LYS A 322 6.10 -5.44 23.54
C LYS A 322 6.97 -4.69 22.50
N ALA A 323 6.38 -3.73 21.79
CA ALA A 323 7.12 -2.90 20.85
C ALA A 323 8.04 -1.90 21.54
N ASP A 324 7.53 -1.21 22.55
CA ASP A 324 8.28 -0.31 23.43
C ASP A 324 7.51 -0.09 24.75
N PRO A 325 8.17 -0.26 25.93
CA PRO A 325 7.51 -0.05 27.22
C PRO A 325 6.89 1.34 27.38
N ALA A 326 7.50 2.40 26.85
CA ALA A 326 6.96 3.76 26.91
C ALA A 326 5.71 3.89 26.02
N TYR A 327 5.67 3.22 24.88
CA TYR A 327 4.51 3.19 24.00
C TYR A 327 3.31 2.52 24.72
N GLY A 328 3.50 1.31 25.25
CA GLY A 328 2.43 0.65 25.99
C GLY A 328 1.95 1.42 27.22
N THR A 329 2.87 2.02 27.98
CA THR A 329 2.54 2.87 29.16
C THR A 329 1.73 4.11 28.74
N GLY A 330 2.12 4.78 27.64
CA GLY A 330 1.41 5.96 27.13
C GLY A 330 -0.02 5.63 26.70
N VAL A 331 -0.19 4.52 25.96
CA VAL A 331 -1.51 4.05 25.52
C VAL A 331 -2.38 3.64 26.73
N ALA A 332 -1.85 2.90 27.70
CA ALA A 332 -2.58 2.53 28.91
C ALA A 332 -3.09 3.75 29.66
N LYS A 333 -2.22 4.75 29.85
CA LYS A 333 -2.57 6.02 30.48
C LYS A 333 -3.69 6.76 29.73
N ALA A 334 -3.60 6.85 28.42
CA ALA A 334 -4.60 7.53 27.58
C ALA A 334 -5.96 6.82 27.62
N LEU A 335 -5.96 5.48 27.73
CA LEU A 335 -7.15 4.66 27.85
C LEU A 335 -7.72 4.65 29.30
N GLY A 336 -7.01 5.19 30.30
CA GLY A 336 -7.38 5.13 31.71
C GLY A 336 -7.32 3.71 32.29
N ILE A 337 -6.43 2.86 31.78
CA ILE A 337 -6.28 1.45 32.20
C ILE A 337 -5.03 1.31 33.05
N ASP A 338 -5.13 0.54 34.14
CA ASP A 338 -3.96 0.17 34.93
C ASP A 338 -3.02 -0.72 34.09
N LEU A 339 -1.77 -0.30 33.97
CA LEU A 339 -0.77 -1.00 33.17
C LEU A 339 -0.51 -2.40 33.67
N GLN A 340 -0.44 -2.58 35.01
CA GLN A 340 -0.14 -3.90 35.59
C GLN A 340 -1.29 -4.88 35.35
N GLU A 341 -2.54 -4.41 35.39
CA GLU A 341 -3.70 -5.19 35.03
C GLU A 341 -3.72 -5.53 33.52
N ALA A 342 -3.35 -4.57 32.68
CA ALA A 342 -3.29 -4.78 31.23
C ALA A 342 -2.21 -5.80 30.83
N LEU A 343 -1.11 -5.89 31.56
CA LEU A 343 0.00 -6.82 31.29
C LEU A 343 -0.22 -8.23 31.87
N LYS A 344 -1.24 -8.46 32.69
CA LYS A 344 -1.64 -9.81 33.07
C LYS A 344 -2.23 -10.54 31.87
N GLU A 345 -1.84 -11.80 31.67
CA GLU A 345 -2.36 -12.66 30.59
C GLU A 345 -3.81 -13.10 30.86
#